data_14986ee5ab7595fa163fefc644c5f545
#
_entry.id   14986ee5ab7595fa163fefc644c5f545
#
_cell.length_a   1.000
_cell.length_b   1.000
_cell.length_c   1.000
_cell.angle_alpha   90.00
_cell.angle_beta   90.00
_cell.angle_gamma   90.00
#
_symmetry.space_group_name_H-M   'P 1'
#
loop_
_entity.id
_entity.type
_entity.pdbx_description
1 polymer ?
#
loop_
_entity_poly.entity_id
_entity_poly.type
_entity_poly.pdbx_seq_one_letter_code
_entity_poly.pdbx_strand_id
1 'polypeptide(L)'
;MVRILIVAGVFCGGLLANSDFDQNQAARFVALALDCVHKPYPNKIAHSLTSDADVKAPRELTPAFYGCYDWHSSVHGHWLLVRLVRLFPQAPFAPEARRAVARSLTPANIAQEVIYLNASGRNTFERPYGLAWLLQLGAELKEFDDPDARQWSAALRPLEQAVTARIAEWLPKLQHPIRTGEHNNSAFSMGLMLDYARVAGNAEFGKVVESRARDYYLKDRNCPLAYEPSGEDFLSPCLAEADAVRRILPPAEFARWFSGFLPRVDLEPTTVSDVTDGKAYHLAGLNLSRAWMLEGIVAGLPASDPRRKSLTALAGKLKAAGLGSITGEHYEGGHWLGSFAVYLVSGRGLR
;
A
#
# COMPACT_ATOMS: atom_id res chain seq x y z
N MET A 1 -46.90 -32.41 -1.64
CA MET A 1 -45.70 -31.90 -0.95
C MET A 1 -44.56 -31.86 -1.96
N VAL A 2 -44.28 -30.65 -2.48
CA VAL A 2 -43.17 -30.44 -3.43
C VAL A 2 -41.98 -29.91 -2.63
N ARG A 3 -40.86 -30.69 -2.61
CA ARG A 3 -39.59 -30.25 -2.00
C ARG A 3 -38.85 -29.39 -2.99
N ILE A 4 -38.67 -28.12 -2.66
CA ILE A 4 -37.79 -27.19 -3.37
C ILE A 4 -36.39 -27.41 -2.85
N LEU A 5 -35.49 -27.93 -3.71
CA LEU A 5 -34.03 -27.92 -3.45
C LEU A 5 -33.51 -26.51 -3.76
N ILE A 6 -33.03 -25.85 -2.72
CA ILE A 6 -32.25 -24.61 -2.87
C ILE A 6 -30.79 -25.05 -3.11
N VAL A 7 -30.33 -24.89 -4.33
CA VAL A 7 -28.91 -25.04 -4.67
C VAL A 7 -28.20 -23.72 -4.32
N ALA A 8 -27.43 -23.73 -3.24
CA ALA A 8 -26.54 -22.62 -2.91
C ALA A 8 -25.36 -22.60 -3.89
N GLY A 9 -25.41 -21.70 -4.83
CA GLY A 9 -24.29 -21.43 -5.72
C GLY A 9 -23.14 -20.78 -4.95
N VAL A 10 -22.04 -21.54 -4.75
CA VAL A 10 -20.77 -21.01 -4.27
C VAL A 10 -20.19 -20.18 -5.41
N PHE A 11 -20.30 -18.86 -5.30
CA PHE A 11 -19.55 -17.93 -6.14
C PHE A 11 -18.07 -18.03 -5.76
N CYS A 12 -17.33 -18.87 -6.44
CA CYS A 12 -15.88 -18.86 -6.47
C CYS A 12 -15.47 -17.61 -7.26
N GLY A 13 -15.23 -16.49 -6.55
CA GLY A 13 -14.70 -15.27 -7.15
C GLY A 13 -13.29 -15.53 -7.68
N GLY A 14 -13.18 -15.92 -8.95
CA GLY A 14 -11.91 -16.06 -9.64
C GLY A 14 -11.16 -14.73 -9.58
N LEU A 15 -9.96 -14.74 -9.03
CA LEU A 15 -8.99 -13.67 -9.17
C LEU A 15 -8.77 -13.45 -10.68
N LEU A 16 -9.29 -12.34 -11.20
CA LEU A 16 -8.88 -11.84 -12.51
C LEU A 16 -7.42 -11.35 -12.37
N ALA A 17 -6.46 -12.27 -12.45
CA ALA A 17 -5.10 -11.91 -12.75
C ALA A 17 -5.11 -11.22 -14.11
N ASN A 18 -4.53 -10.01 -14.19
CA ASN A 18 -4.24 -9.39 -15.50
C ASN A 18 -3.51 -10.43 -16.33
N SER A 19 -3.97 -10.71 -17.54
CA SER A 19 -3.43 -11.77 -18.42
C SER A 19 -1.93 -11.65 -18.71
N ASP A 20 -1.33 -10.51 -18.36
CA ASP A 20 0.06 -10.16 -18.63
C ASP A 20 0.99 -10.27 -17.41
N PHE A 21 0.46 -10.56 -16.20
CA PHE A 21 1.28 -10.72 -14.99
C PHE A 21 1.53 -12.20 -14.71
N ASP A 22 2.68 -12.68 -15.16
CA ASP A 22 3.09 -14.09 -15.07
C ASP A 22 4.08 -14.36 -13.91
N GLN A 23 4.41 -15.64 -13.75
CA GLN A 23 5.34 -16.12 -12.75
C GLN A 23 6.77 -15.58 -12.97
N ASN A 24 7.19 -15.30 -14.20
CA ASN A 24 8.54 -14.81 -14.50
C ASN A 24 8.69 -13.35 -14.07
N GLN A 25 7.65 -12.54 -14.33
CA GLN A 25 7.61 -11.16 -13.83
C GLN A 25 7.54 -11.15 -12.31
N ALA A 26 6.74 -12.03 -11.71
CA ALA A 26 6.67 -12.19 -10.25
C ALA A 26 8.03 -12.53 -9.64
N ALA A 27 8.79 -13.45 -10.26
CA ALA A 27 10.13 -13.83 -9.80
C ALA A 27 11.10 -12.64 -9.74
N ARG A 28 11.05 -11.73 -10.73
CA ARG A 28 11.88 -10.51 -10.72
C ARG A 28 11.56 -9.61 -9.52
N PHE A 29 10.28 -9.41 -9.20
CA PHE A 29 9.88 -8.60 -8.05
C PHE A 29 10.20 -9.27 -6.73
N VAL A 30 10.04 -10.60 -6.62
CA VAL A 30 10.45 -11.36 -5.44
C VAL A 30 11.95 -11.21 -5.19
N ALA A 31 12.78 -11.30 -6.23
CA ALA A 31 14.23 -11.11 -6.09
C ALA A 31 14.58 -9.75 -5.48
N LEU A 32 13.94 -8.65 -5.92
CA LEU A 32 14.15 -7.33 -5.35
C LEU A 32 13.83 -7.26 -3.85
N ALA A 33 12.73 -7.90 -3.43
CA ALA A 33 12.35 -7.93 -2.02
C ALA A 33 13.28 -8.83 -1.18
N LEU A 34 13.64 -10.01 -1.67
CA LEU A 34 14.56 -10.93 -0.98
C LEU A 34 15.96 -10.32 -0.79
N ASP A 35 16.40 -9.50 -1.76
CA ASP A 35 17.69 -8.80 -1.70
C ASP A 35 17.74 -7.74 -0.59
N CYS A 36 16.59 -7.27 -0.12
CA CYS A 36 16.55 -6.14 0.80
C CYS A 36 15.93 -6.41 2.17
N VAL A 37 14.91 -7.29 2.32
CA VAL A 37 14.15 -7.42 3.58
C VAL A 37 15.01 -7.79 4.81
N HIS A 38 16.16 -8.40 4.58
CA HIS A 38 17.11 -8.76 5.63
C HIS A 38 18.49 -8.10 5.47
N LYS A 39 18.59 -7.09 4.61
CA LYS A 39 19.82 -6.30 4.42
C LYS A 39 19.81 -5.11 5.38
N PRO A 40 20.68 -5.12 6.44
CA PRO A 40 20.59 -4.11 7.48
C PRO A 40 21.11 -2.73 7.07
N TYR A 41 21.92 -2.64 6.01
CA TYR A 41 22.54 -1.40 5.55
C TYR A 41 22.62 -1.32 4.02
N PRO A 42 22.54 -0.07 3.45
CA PRO A 42 22.29 1.21 4.13
C PRO A 42 20.91 1.25 4.80
N ASN A 43 20.74 2.07 5.87
CA ASN A 43 19.49 2.15 6.60
C ASN A 43 19.24 3.56 7.14
N LYS A 44 17.98 3.98 7.07
CA LYS A 44 17.48 5.24 7.61
C LYS A 44 16.58 4.99 8.80
N ILE A 45 17.13 5.06 10.01
CA ILE A 45 16.33 5.01 11.25
C ILE A 45 15.61 6.35 11.41
N ALA A 46 14.28 6.32 11.50
CA ALA A 46 13.44 7.51 11.57
C ALA A 46 12.78 7.64 12.94
N HIS A 47 13.55 7.94 14.00
CA HIS A 47 13.03 8.27 15.31
C HIS A 47 13.79 9.41 16.01
N SER A 48 13.13 10.07 16.94
CA SER A 48 13.80 11.01 17.83
C SER A 48 14.52 10.27 18.95
N LEU A 49 15.79 10.59 19.17
CA LEU A 49 16.57 10.09 20.32
C LEU A 49 16.15 10.84 21.56
N THR A 50 15.93 10.14 22.64
CA THR A 50 15.64 10.71 23.97
C THR A 50 16.81 10.49 24.93
N SER A 51 17.72 9.57 24.60
CA SER A 51 18.97 9.28 25.31
C SER A 51 19.91 8.46 24.43
N ASP A 52 21.16 8.28 24.87
CA ASP A 52 22.16 7.42 24.21
C ASP A 52 21.68 5.95 24.09
N ALA A 53 20.77 5.51 24.97
CA ALA A 53 20.20 4.17 24.93
C ALA A 53 19.31 3.92 23.70
N ASP A 54 18.89 4.98 23.00
CA ASP A 54 18.11 4.89 21.76
C ASP A 54 18.99 4.60 20.52
N VAL A 55 20.30 4.74 20.66
CA VAL A 55 21.27 4.48 19.57
C VAL A 55 21.55 2.99 19.48
N LYS A 56 20.88 2.29 18.57
CA LYS A 56 21.03 0.84 18.36
C LYS A 56 21.03 0.49 16.88
N ALA A 57 21.54 -0.69 16.55
CA ALA A 57 21.46 -1.21 15.19
C ALA A 57 20.00 -1.45 14.75
N PRO A 58 19.68 -1.30 13.45
CA PRO A 58 18.30 -1.46 12.95
C PRO A 58 17.63 -2.74 13.43
N ARG A 59 18.32 -3.90 13.34
CA ARG A 59 17.78 -5.20 13.77
C ARG A 59 17.53 -5.34 15.27
N GLU A 60 18.16 -4.51 16.10
CA GLU A 60 17.91 -4.49 17.55
C GLU A 60 16.68 -3.65 17.89
N LEU A 61 16.41 -2.62 17.10
CA LEU A 61 15.26 -1.74 17.25
C LEU A 61 14.00 -2.40 16.72
N THR A 62 14.04 -2.87 15.47
CA THR A 62 12.90 -3.38 14.70
C THR A 62 13.23 -4.72 14.04
N PRO A 63 13.31 -5.83 14.82
CA PRO A 63 13.84 -7.11 14.34
C PRO A 63 13.00 -7.80 13.27
N ALA A 64 11.72 -7.44 13.13
CA ALA A 64 10.88 -7.94 12.04
C ALA A 64 11.09 -7.15 10.74
N PHE A 65 11.31 -5.83 10.82
CA PHE A 65 11.30 -4.93 9.68
C PHE A 65 12.52 -4.00 9.63
N TYR A 66 13.71 -4.56 9.66
CA TYR A 66 14.96 -3.81 9.72
C TYR A 66 15.67 -3.60 8.38
N GLY A 67 15.22 -4.27 7.32
CA GLY A 67 15.87 -4.23 6.01
C GLY A 67 15.29 -3.16 5.07
N CYS A 68 15.61 -3.28 3.78
CA CYS A 68 15.11 -2.43 2.71
C CYS A 68 15.26 -0.92 2.96
N TYR A 69 16.39 -0.48 3.53
CA TYR A 69 16.71 0.93 3.78
C TYR A 69 15.91 1.57 4.95
N ASP A 70 14.62 1.32 5.10
CA ASP A 70 13.78 1.83 6.19
C ASP A 70 12.65 0.85 6.57
N TRP A 71 11.97 1.16 7.67
CA TRP A 71 10.95 0.30 8.24
C TRP A 71 9.77 0.04 7.29
N HIS A 72 9.22 1.10 6.68
CA HIS A 72 8.05 0.94 5.80
C HIS A 72 8.39 0.18 4.51
N SER A 73 9.58 0.38 3.96
CA SER A 73 10.02 -0.35 2.78
C SER A 73 10.20 -1.84 3.09
N SER A 74 10.70 -2.16 4.29
CA SER A 74 10.74 -3.56 4.76
C SER A 74 9.33 -4.14 4.89
N VAL A 75 8.38 -3.40 5.47
CA VAL A 75 6.99 -3.85 5.61
C VAL A 75 6.35 -4.15 4.27
N HIS A 76 6.41 -3.23 3.31
CA HIS A 76 5.78 -3.50 2.01
C HIS A 76 6.59 -4.46 1.13
N GLY A 77 7.89 -4.66 1.40
CA GLY A 77 8.66 -5.78 0.85
C GLY A 77 8.14 -7.14 1.34
N HIS A 78 7.85 -7.27 2.63
CA HIS A 78 7.21 -8.48 3.19
C HIS A 78 5.79 -8.67 2.64
N TRP A 79 5.01 -7.59 2.50
CA TRP A 79 3.71 -7.66 1.83
C TRP A 79 3.84 -8.20 0.39
N LEU A 80 4.80 -7.73 -0.38
CA LEU A 80 5.09 -8.20 -1.74
C LEU A 80 5.35 -9.72 -1.74
N LEU A 81 6.23 -10.21 -0.84
CA LEU A 81 6.55 -11.63 -0.72
C LEU A 81 5.30 -12.46 -0.42
N VAL A 82 4.51 -12.06 0.58
CA VAL A 82 3.25 -12.75 0.94
C VAL A 82 2.28 -12.74 -0.25
N ARG A 83 2.11 -11.59 -0.91
CA ARG A 83 1.22 -11.44 -2.06
C ARG A 83 1.59 -12.37 -3.20
N LEU A 84 2.88 -12.44 -3.54
CA LEU A 84 3.35 -13.27 -4.66
C LEU A 84 3.35 -14.77 -4.34
N VAL A 85 3.64 -15.16 -3.11
CA VAL A 85 3.48 -16.56 -2.67
C VAL A 85 2.01 -16.97 -2.74
N ARG A 86 1.08 -16.09 -2.35
CA ARG A 86 -0.37 -16.36 -2.45
C ARG A 86 -0.83 -16.51 -3.89
N LEU A 87 -0.33 -15.69 -4.82
CA LEU A 87 -0.73 -15.73 -6.23
C LEU A 87 -0.06 -16.89 -6.98
N PHE A 88 1.16 -17.24 -6.61
CA PHE A 88 1.99 -18.25 -7.28
C PHE A 88 2.57 -19.24 -6.26
N PRO A 89 1.73 -20.03 -5.54
CA PRO A 89 2.19 -20.85 -4.41
C PRO A 89 3.14 -21.97 -4.81
N GLN A 90 3.15 -22.38 -6.08
CA GLN A 90 4.00 -23.43 -6.62
C GLN A 90 5.22 -22.88 -7.41
N ALA A 91 5.42 -21.55 -7.42
CA ALA A 91 6.56 -20.96 -8.12
C ALA A 91 7.89 -21.34 -7.46
N PRO A 92 8.98 -21.46 -8.23
CA PRO A 92 10.31 -21.80 -7.72
C PRO A 92 10.80 -20.85 -6.60
N PHE A 93 10.37 -19.60 -6.60
CA PHE A 93 10.72 -18.62 -5.56
C PHE A 93 9.92 -18.78 -4.25
N ALA A 94 8.78 -19.48 -4.28
CA ALA A 94 7.87 -19.54 -3.13
C ALA A 94 8.51 -20.11 -1.85
N PRO A 95 9.32 -21.17 -1.88
CA PRO A 95 9.97 -21.69 -0.66
C PRO A 95 10.93 -20.67 -0.02
N GLU A 96 11.67 -19.90 -0.80
CA GLU A 96 12.59 -18.90 -0.27
C GLU A 96 11.85 -17.69 0.30
N ALA A 97 10.84 -17.20 -0.41
CA ALA A 97 9.97 -16.12 0.07
C ALA A 97 9.28 -16.50 1.39
N ARG A 98 8.77 -17.74 1.53
CA ARG A 98 8.19 -18.26 2.78
C ARG A 98 9.20 -18.24 3.92
N ARG A 99 10.45 -18.71 3.68
CA ARG A 99 11.51 -18.68 4.71
C ARG A 99 11.82 -17.25 5.15
N ALA A 100 11.87 -16.31 4.22
CA ALA A 100 12.13 -14.91 4.53
C ALA A 100 11.03 -14.32 5.41
N VAL A 101 9.75 -14.53 5.07
CA VAL A 101 8.62 -14.07 5.88
C VAL A 101 8.61 -14.74 7.25
N ALA A 102 8.81 -16.05 7.33
CA ALA A 102 8.83 -16.81 8.60
C ALA A 102 9.95 -16.34 9.54
N ARG A 103 11.10 -15.94 9.01
CA ARG A 103 12.22 -15.39 9.80
C ARG A 103 11.83 -14.07 10.47
N SER A 104 11.05 -13.24 9.81
CA SER A 104 10.63 -11.91 10.30
C SER A 104 9.42 -11.99 11.22
N LEU A 105 8.35 -12.68 10.80
CA LEU A 105 7.06 -12.70 11.49
C LEU A 105 7.03 -13.77 12.59
N THR A 106 7.90 -13.62 13.59
CA THR A 106 7.91 -14.45 14.81
C THR A 106 7.26 -13.69 15.96
N PRO A 107 6.64 -14.39 16.94
CA PRO A 107 6.09 -13.74 18.14
C PRO A 107 7.11 -12.87 18.87
N ALA A 108 8.38 -13.28 18.96
CA ALA A 108 9.43 -12.55 19.65
C ALA A 108 9.78 -11.24 18.92
N ASN A 109 9.97 -11.30 17.59
CA ASN A 109 10.25 -10.11 16.80
C ASN A 109 9.11 -9.10 16.87
N ILE A 110 7.87 -9.57 16.73
CA ILE A 110 6.68 -8.70 16.77
C ILE A 110 6.48 -8.10 18.17
N ALA A 111 6.76 -8.83 19.24
CA ALA A 111 6.74 -8.26 20.59
C ALA A 111 7.73 -7.07 20.72
N GLN A 112 8.93 -7.21 20.16
CA GLN A 112 9.92 -6.12 20.15
C GLN A 112 9.47 -4.93 19.28
N GLU A 113 8.83 -5.17 18.13
CA GLU A 113 8.21 -4.12 17.31
C GLU A 113 7.16 -3.32 18.08
N VAL A 114 6.31 -4.00 18.85
CA VAL A 114 5.30 -3.37 19.71
C VAL A 114 5.94 -2.52 20.81
N ILE A 115 7.00 -3.04 21.45
CA ILE A 115 7.78 -2.28 22.46
C ILE A 115 8.38 -1.03 21.81
N TYR A 116 9.02 -1.18 20.66
CA TYR A 116 9.63 -0.07 19.93
C TYR A 116 8.58 0.97 19.51
N LEU A 117 7.48 0.54 18.91
CA LEU A 117 6.39 1.41 18.51
C LEU A 117 5.87 2.25 19.69
N ASN A 118 5.70 1.65 20.87
CA ASN A 118 5.12 2.30 22.05
C ASN A 118 6.13 3.04 22.94
N ALA A 119 7.41 3.04 22.59
CA ALA A 119 8.43 3.75 23.37
C ALA A 119 8.25 5.27 23.32
N SER A 120 8.81 5.96 24.31
CA SER A 120 8.81 7.42 24.35
C SER A 120 9.44 8.02 23.10
N GLY A 121 8.90 9.14 22.61
CA GLY A 121 9.40 9.80 21.41
C GLY A 121 9.02 9.12 20.08
N ARG A 122 8.19 8.05 20.08
CA ARG A 122 7.80 7.31 18.86
C ARG A 122 6.40 7.65 18.35
N ASN A 123 5.75 8.69 18.85
CA ASN A 123 4.35 9.02 18.49
C ASN A 123 4.13 9.34 17.01
N THR A 124 5.17 9.80 16.31
CA THR A 124 5.13 10.13 14.87
C THR A 124 5.78 9.07 13.99
N PHE A 125 6.36 8.02 14.60
CA PHE A 125 7.04 6.96 13.86
C PHE A 125 6.12 6.33 12.82
N GLU A 126 6.56 6.37 11.57
CA GLU A 126 5.91 5.74 10.38
C GLU A 126 4.45 6.18 10.10
N ARG A 127 3.99 7.24 10.74
CA ARG A 127 2.62 7.72 10.65
C ARG A 127 2.45 8.73 9.49
N PRO A 128 1.50 8.50 8.54
CA PRO A 128 0.58 7.35 8.51
C PRO A 128 1.01 6.21 7.58
N TYR A 129 1.95 6.42 6.65
CA TYR A 129 2.25 5.57 5.49
C TYR A 129 2.72 4.17 5.87
N GLY A 130 3.79 4.06 6.67
CA GLY A 130 4.32 2.76 7.07
C GLY A 130 3.31 1.96 7.89
N LEU A 131 2.57 2.64 8.78
CA LEU A 131 1.50 2.00 9.56
C LEU A 131 0.36 1.48 8.66
N ALA A 132 0.00 2.21 7.61
CA ALA A 132 -1.00 1.77 6.63
C ALA A 132 -0.52 0.55 5.82
N TRP A 133 0.76 0.51 5.43
CA TRP A 133 1.34 -0.65 4.77
C TRP A 133 1.42 -1.88 5.68
N LEU A 134 1.66 -1.70 6.99
CA LEU A 134 1.58 -2.82 7.95
C LEU A 134 0.16 -3.41 7.98
N LEU A 135 -0.86 -2.56 8.01
CA LEU A 135 -2.24 -3.02 7.94
C LEU A 135 -2.55 -3.71 6.61
N GLN A 136 -1.95 -3.25 5.51
CA GLN A 136 -2.06 -3.92 4.20
C GLN A 136 -1.41 -5.31 4.20
N LEU A 137 -0.26 -5.49 4.87
CA LEU A 137 0.34 -6.81 5.10
C LEU A 137 -0.59 -7.70 5.93
N GLY A 138 -1.16 -7.16 7.00
CA GLY A 138 -2.15 -7.89 7.83
C GLY A 138 -3.38 -8.33 7.03
N ALA A 139 -3.89 -7.46 6.14
CA ALA A 139 -5.00 -7.81 5.25
C ALA A 139 -4.64 -8.94 4.28
N GLU A 140 -3.44 -8.89 3.68
CA GLU A 140 -2.99 -9.94 2.75
C GLU A 140 -2.88 -11.31 3.43
N LEU A 141 -2.34 -11.34 4.67
CA LEU A 141 -2.24 -12.57 5.47
C LEU A 141 -3.62 -13.15 5.84
N LYS A 142 -4.61 -12.31 6.15
CA LYS A 142 -5.98 -12.75 6.47
C LYS A 142 -6.72 -13.32 5.27
N GLU A 143 -6.43 -12.82 4.08
CA GLU A 143 -7.02 -13.33 2.83
C GLU A 143 -6.31 -14.58 2.29
N PHE A 144 -5.16 -14.93 2.83
CA PHE A 144 -4.38 -16.08 2.37
C PHE A 144 -4.75 -17.34 3.18
N ASP A 145 -5.58 -18.20 2.60
CA ASP A 145 -5.94 -19.48 3.22
C ASP A 145 -4.79 -20.50 3.08
N ASP A 146 -3.84 -20.40 3.99
CA ASP A 146 -2.59 -21.15 4.00
C ASP A 146 -2.12 -21.35 5.46
N PRO A 147 -1.57 -22.52 5.85
CA PRO A 147 -1.11 -22.78 7.22
C PRO A 147 -0.05 -21.78 7.71
N ASP A 148 0.96 -21.47 6.87
CA ASP A 148 2.01 -20.52 7.23
C ASP A 148 1.42 -19.11 7.39
N ALA A 149 0.53 -18.69 6.48
CA ALA A 149 -0.12 -17.38 6.55
C ALA A 149 -0.97 -17.24 7.82
N ARG A 150 -1.66 -18.28 8.27
CA ARG A 150 -2.37 -18.28 9.56
C ARG A 150 -1.43 -18.10 10.75
N GLN A 151 -0.26 -18.75 10.73
CA GLN A 151 0.76 -18.59 11.76
C GLN A 151 1.34 -17.19 11.77
N TRP A 152 1.70 -16.65 10.60
CA TRP A 152 2.22 -15.28 10.47
C TRP A 152 1.20 -14.22 10.87
N SER A 153 -0.06 -14.40 10.48
CA SER A 153 -1.16 -13.53 10.88
C SER A 153 -1.37 -13.53 12.40
N ALA A 154 -1.28 -14.69 13.04
CA ALA A 154 -1.36 -14.79 14.50
C ALA A 154 -0.19 -14.07 15.19
N ALA A 155 1.02 -14.22 14.67
CA ALA A 155 2.21 -13.53 15.18
C ALA A 155 2.10 -12.00 15.01
N LEU A 156 1.63 -11.50 13.84
CA LEU A 156 1.53 -10.08 13.51
C LEU A 156 0.43 -9.35 14.32
N ARG A 157 -0.58 -10.05 14.78
CA ARG A 157 -1.78 -9.49 15.41
C ARG A 157 -1.52 -8.46 16.53
N PRO A 158 -0.58 -8.64 17.48
CA PRO A 158 -0.32 -7.63 18.51
C PRO A 158 0.13 -6.28 17.92
N LEU A 159 0.92 -6.30 16.84
CA LEU A 159 1.37 -5.09 16.17
C LEU A 159 0.24 -4.44 15.35
N GLU A 160 -0.62 -5.23 14.68
CA GLU A 160 -1.84 -4.70 14.04
C GLU A 160 -2.74 -3.96 15.05
N GLN A 161 -2.92 -4.54 16.24
CA GLN A 161 -3.72 -3.93 17.31
C GLN A 161 -3.11 -2.62 17.81
N ALA A 162 -1.81 -2.58 18.03
CA ALA A 162 -1.11 -1.35 18.45
C ALA A 162 -1.20 -0.25 17.38
N VAL A 163 -1.06 -0.62 16.10
CA VAL A 163 -1.18 0.31 14.98
C VAL A 163 -2.60 0.84 14.82
N THR A 164 -3.62 -0.01 14.85
CA THR A 164 -5.02 0.44 14.73
C THR A 164 -5.41 1.34 15.89
N ALA A 165 -4.99 1.04 17.13
CA ALA A 165 -5.22 1.90 18.30
C ALA A 165 -4.55 3.27 18.13
N ARG A 166 -3.29 3.31 17.68
CA ARG A 166 -2.55 4.57 17.46
C ARG A 166 -3.21 5.43 16.38
N ILE A 167 -3.62 4.85 15.27
CA ILE A 167 -4.32 5.59 14.21
C ILE A 167 -5.68 6.07 14.67
N ALA A 168 -6.46 5.25 15.37
CA ALA A 168 -7.77 5.62 15.90
C ALA A 168 -7.69 6.76 16.93
N GLU A 169 -6.60 6.84 17.71
CA GLU A 169 -6.37 7.95 18.62
C GLU A 169 -5.90 9.24 17.90
N TRP A 170 -5.04 9.10 16.90
CA TRP A 170 -4.45 10.23 16.18
C TRP A 170 -5.37 10.87 15.17
N LEU A 171 -6.03 10.07 14.33
CA LEU A 171 -6.74 10.55 13.15
C LEU A 171 -7.88 11.55 13.49
N PRO A 172 -8.65 11.38 14.58
CA PRO A 172 -9.62 12.38 15.01
C PRO A 172 -9.02 13.73 15.42
N LYS A 173 -7.75 13.75 15.86
CA LYS A 173 -7.03 14.96 16.28
C LYS A 173 -6.39 15.71 15.09
N LEU A 174 -6.26 15.08 13.94
CA LEU A 174 -5.74 15.71 12.74
C LEU A 174 -6.81 16.63 12.15
N GLN A 175 -6.64 17.94 12.29
CA GLN A 175 -7.66 18.94 11.90
C GLN A 175 -7.77 19.09 10.37
N HIS A 176 -6.65 18.97 9.66
CA HIS A 176 -6.57 19.11 8.21
C HIS A 176 -5.91 17.89 7.59
N PRO A 177 -6.38 17.40 6.42
CA PRO A 177 -5.70 16.31 5.73
C PRO A 177 -4.33 16.75 5.20
N ILE A 178 -3.41 15.80 5.12
CA ILE A 178 -2.08 16.03 4.59
C ILE A 178 -2.09 15.66 3.10
N ARG A 179 -1.90 16.67 2.23
CA ARG A 179 -2.00 16.55 0.77
C ARG A 179 -0.63 16.68 0.10
N THR A 180 0.33 15.87 0.51
CA THR A 180 1.65 15.80 -0.12
C THR A 180 1.72 14.61 -1.06
N GLY A 181 2.67 14.61 -2.00
CA GLY A 181 2.94 13.45 -2.86
C GLY A 181 3.87 12.41 -2.22
N GLU A 182 4.08 12.48 -0.89
CA GLU A 182 5.02 11.67 -0.15
C GLU A 182 4.35 10.85 0.99
N HIS A 183 5.22 10.25 1.85
CA HIS A 183 4.85 9.30 2.93
C HIS A 183 3.78 9.79 3.90
N ASN A 184 3.65 11.07 4.13
CA ASN A 184 2.65 11.61 5.05
C ASN A 184 1.27 11.88 4.39
N ASN A 185 1.07 11.50 3.11
CA ASN A 185 -0.22 11.61 2.43
C ASN A 185 -1.32 10.85 3.19
N SER A 186 -2.35 11.59 3.64
CA SER A 186 -3.43 11.00 4.42
C SER A 186 -4.41 10.19 3.56
N ALA A 187 -4.72 10.63 2.35
CA ALA A 187 -5.72 9.98 1.50
C ALA A 187 -5.28 8.57 1.06
N PHE A 188 -4.04 8.43 0.57
CA PHE A 188 -3.48 7.13 0.22
C PHE A 188 -3.48 6.17 1.42
N SER A 189 -2.99 6.64 2.56
CA SER A 189 -2.92 5.83 3.78
C SER A 189 -4.31 5.41 4.27
N MET A 190 -5.31 6.31 4.22
CA MET A 190 -6.69 6.00 4.57
C MET A 190 -7.31 4.97 3.61
N GLY A 191 -6.94 4.99 2.33
CA GLY A 191 -7.34 3.96 1.36
C GLY A 191 -6.91 2.55 1.81
N LEU A 192 -5.62 2.38 2.17
CA LEU A 192 -5.11 1.11 2.69
C LEU A 192 -5.76 0.70 4.02
N MET A 193 -6.02 1.66 4.91
CA MET A 193 -6.69 1.43 6.20
C MET A 193 -8.14 0.96 6.02
N LEU A 194 -8.88 1.54 5.06
CA LEU A 194 -10.25 1.12 4.72
C LEU A 194 -10.27 -0.31 4.16
N ASP A 195 -9.33 -0.63 3.28
CA ASP A 195 -9.20 -1.97 2.72
C ASP A 195 -8.90 -3.00 3.82
N TYR A 196 -7.96 -2.68 4.74
CA TYR A 196 -7.69 -3.51 5.91
C TYR A 196 -8.91 -3.68 6.80
N ALA A 197 -9.59 -2.59 7.17
CA ALA A 197 -10.76 -2.65 8.06
C ALA A 197 -11.85 -3.58 7.52
N ARG A 198 -12.06 -3.54 6.21
CA ARG A 198 -13.03 -4.42 5.51
C ARG A 198 -12.60 -5.88 5.58
N VAL A 199 -11.35 -6.18 5.25
CA VAL A 199 -10.80 -7.55 5.24
C VAL A 199 -10.73 -8.14 6.65
N ALA A 200 -10.31 -7.34 7.63
CA ALA A 200 -10.16 -7.76 9.02
C ALA A 200 -11.49 -7.81 9.79
N GLY A 201 -12.60 -7.33 9.20
CA GLY A 201 -13.87 -7.20 9.90
C GLY A 201 -13.83 -6.18 11.06
N ASN A 202 -12.87 -5.24 11.05
CA ASN A 202 -12.70 -4.24 12.09
C ASN A 202 -13.58 -3.01 11.80
N ALA A 203 -14.88 -3.18 12.04
CA ALA A 203 -15.89 -2.16 11.74
C ALA A 203 -15.69 -0.85 12.50
N GLU A 204 -15.24 -0.91 13.77
CA GLU A 204 -15.03 0.30 14.58
C GLU A 204 -13.86 1.13 14.04
N PHE A 205 -12.75 0.51 13.71
CA PHE A 205 -11.64 1.18 13.06
C PHE A 205 -12.05 1.74 11.69
N GLY A 206 -12.79 0.96 10.91
CA GLY A 206 -13.32 1.39 9.61
C GLY A 206 -14.18 2.64 9.71
N LYS A 207 -15.08 2.73 10.70
CA LYS A 207 -15.93 3.91 10.95
C LYS A 207 -15.09 5.16 11.25
N VAL A 208 -14.04 5.05 12.07
CA VAL A 208 -13.16 6.18 12.38
C VAL A 208 -12.50 6.70 11.11
N VAL A 209 -11.92 5.81 10.29
CA VAL A 209 -11.24 6.19 9.05
C VAL A 209 -12.24 6.78 8.04
N GLU A 210 -13.38 6.13 7.83
CA GLU A 210 -14.40 6.59 6.89
C GLU A 210 -14.97 7.96 7.29
N SER A 211 -15.31 8.17 8.57
CA SER A 211 -15.82 9.44 9.06
C SER A 211 -14.83 10.58 8.76
N ARG A 212 -13.54 10.37 9.05
CA ARG A 212 -12.52 11.40 8.77
C ARG A 212 -12.29 11.61 7.28
N ALA A 213 -12.35 10.56 6.46
CA ALA A 213 -12.27 10.71 5.01
C ALA A 213 -13.45 11.53 4.44
N ARG A 214 -14.65 11.31 4.95
CA ARG A 214 -15.83 12.12 4.58
C ARG A 214 -15.69 13.58 4.99
N ASP A 215 -15.23 13.84 6.22
CA ASP A 215 -15.02 15.20 6.73
C ASP A 215 -13.97 15.97 5.90
N TYR A 216 -12.89 15.29 5.52
CA TYR A 216 -11.78 15.89 4.78
C TYR A 216 -12.10 16.17 3.32
N TYR A 217 -12.71 15.20 2.61
CA TYR A 217 -12.61 15.15 1.16
C TYR A 217 -13.95 15.42 0.44
N LEU A 218 -15.11 15.18 1.06
CA LEU A 218 -16.36 15.29 0.31
C LEU A 218 -16.73 16.71 -0.13
N LYS A 219 -16.13 17.73 0.50
CA LYS A 219 -16.33 19.14 0.15
C LYS A 219 -15.34 19.67 -0.87
N ASP A 220 -14.26 18.92 -1.14
CA ASP A 220 -13.20 19.37 -2.03
C ASP A 220 -13.66 19.40 -3.49
N ARG A 221 -13.20 20.44 -4.20
CA ARG A 221 -13.54 20.72 -5.60
C ARG A 221 -12.31 21.27 -6.32
N ASN A 222 -12.24 21.03 -7.63
CA ASN A 222 -11.22 21.60 -8.52
C ASN A 222 -9.80 21.37 -8.00
N CYS A 223 -9.46 20.10 -7.67
CA CYS A 223 -8.11 19.78 -7.21
C CYS A 223 -7.06 20.28 -8.22
N PRO A 224 -6.02 21.01 -7.76
CA PRO A 224 -5.06 21.67 -8.65
C PRO A 224 -4.04 20.68 -9.25
N LEU A 225 -4.51 19.72 -10.03
CA LEU A 225 -3.69 18.66 -10.66
C LEU A 225 -2.55 19.21 -11.51
N ALA A 226 -2.68 20.44 -12.02
CA ALA A 226 -1.63 21.12 -12.80
C ALA A 226 -0.39 21.49 -11.96
N TYR A 227 -0.45 21.43 -10.63
CA TYR A 227 0.71 21.62 -9.75
C TYR A 227 1.46 20.33 -9.46
N GLU A 228 0.95 19.20 -9.94
CA GLU A 228 1.61 17.89 -9.81
C GLU A 228 2.43 17.54 -11.07
N PRO A 229 3.59 16.89 -10.91
CA PRO A 229 4.18 16.51 -9.62
C PRO A 229 4.97 17.64 -8.96
N SER A 230 5.16 17.54 -7.64
CA SER A 230 6.27 18.16 -6.95
C SER A 230 7.55 17.34 -7.18
N GLY A 231 8.73 17.92 -6.88
CA GLY A 231 10.03 17.36 -7.27
C GLY A 231 10.36 15.96 -6.76
N GLU A 232 9.74 15.52 -5.65
CA GLU A 232 10.02 14.26 -4.98
C GLU A 232 8.76 13.39 -4.80
N ASP A 233 7.69 13.68 -5.54
CA ASP A 233 6.43 12.95 -5.42
C ASP A 233 6.55 11.50 -5.93
N PHE A 234 6.04 10.56 -5.15
CA PHE A 234 5.76 9.18 -5.59
C PHE A 234 4.26 8.84 -5.52
N LEU A 235 3.43 9.78 -5.06
CA LEU A 235 1.98 9.74 -5.05
C LEU A 235 1.44 11.01 -5.72
N SER A 236 0.27 10.91 -6.35
CA SER A 236 -0.51 12.08 -6.79
C SER A 236 -1.50 12.44 -5.68
N PRO A 237 -1.39 13.59 -5.00
CA PRO A 237 -2.35 14.01 -3.99
C PRO A 237 -3.78 14.01 -4.49
N CYS A 238 -4.04 14.57 -5.67
CA CYS A 238 -5.39 14.62 -6.24
C CYS A 238 -5.94 13.22 -6.57
N LEU A 239 -5.14 12.34 -7.19
CA LEU A 239 -5.60 10.99 -7.50
C LEU A 239 -5.74 10.12 -6.24
N ALA A 240 -4.85 10.29 -5.25
CA ALA A 240 -4.95 9.58 -3.97
C ALA A 240 -6.26 9.92 -3.24
N GLU A 241 -6.66 11.19 -3.26
CA GLU A 241 -7.92 11.62 -2.68
C GLU A 241 -9.11 11.01 -3.41
N ALA A 242 -9.12 11.04 -4.75
CA ALA A 242 -10.18 10.42 -5.54
C ALA A 242 -10.25 8.90 -5.32
N ASP A 243 -9.09 8.22 -5.23
CA ASP A 243 -9.00 6.78 -4.96
C ASP A 243 -9.46 6.41 -3.54
N ALA A 244 -9.25 7.29 -2.55
CA ALA A 244 -9.82 7.12 -1.20
C ALA A 244 -11.34 7.30 -1.20
N VAL A 245 -11.85 8.35 -1.86
CA VAL A 245 -13.30 8.68 -1.88
C VAL A 245 -14.12 7.62 -2.60
N ARG A 246 -13.61 7.00 -3.66
CA ARG A 246 -14.34 5.89 -4.32
C ARG A 246 -14.59 4.69 -3.41
N ARG A 247 -13.78 4.51 -2.33
CA ARG A 247 -13.96 3.42 -1.37
C ARG A 247 -15.10 3.64 -0.39
N ILE A 248 -15.59 4.89 -0.28
CA ILE A 248 -16.60 5.30 0.70
C ILE A 248 -17.92 5.78 0.08
N LEU A 249 -17.93 6.05 -1.23
CA LEU A 249 -19.15 6.48 -1.93
C LEU A 249 -19.67 5.39 -2.87
N PRO A 250 -21.01 5.24 -2.98
CA PRO A 250 -21.59 4.45 -4.06
C PRO A 250 -21.23 5.02 -5.44
N PRO A 251 -21.16 4.19 -6.50
CA PRO A 251 -20.67 4.60 -7.81
C PRO A 251 -21.30 5.87 -8.38
N ALA A 252 -22.62 6.02 -8.29
CA ALA A 252 -23.33 7.20 -8.81
C ALA A 252 -22.99 8.48 -8.02
N GLU A 253 -22.79 8.38 -6.72
CA GLU A 253 -22.39 9.51 -5.86
C GLU A 253 -20.92 9.86 -6.11
N PHE A 254 -20.05 8.86 -6.21
CA PHE A 254 -18.67 9.05 -6.57
C PHE A 254 -18.52 9.75 -7.92
N ALA A 255 -19.26 9.33 -8.95
CA ALA A 255 -19.19 9.96 -10.26
C ALA A 255 -19.58 11.44 -10.24
N ARG A 256 -20.61 11.83 -9.45
CA ARG A 256 -21.00 13.24 -9.26
C ARG A 256 -19.92 14.04 -8.51
N TRP A 257 -19.41 13.47 -7.41
CA TRP A 257 -18.35 14.11 -6.65
C TRP A 257 -17.07 14.30 -7.50
N PHE A 258 -16.66 13.24 -8.20
CA PHE A 258 -15.44 13.25 -9.03
C PHE A 258 -15.53 14.28 -10.17
N SER A 259 -16.71 14.51 -10.76
CA SER A 259 -16.92 15.55 -11.78
C SER A 259 -16.66 16.95 -11.26
N GLY A 260 -16.93 17.22 -9.98
CA GLY A 260 -16.65 18.53 -9.36
C GLY A 260 -15.24 18.62 -8.78
N PHE A 261 -14.64 17.48 -8.43
CA PHE A 261 -13.30 17.42 -7.82
C PHE A 261 -12.19 17.45 -8.87
N LEU A 262 -12.28 16.61 -9.90
CA LEU A 262 -11.34 16.56 -11.04
C LEU A 262 -12.13 16.56 -12.35
N PRO A 263 -12.61 17.74 -12.80
CA PRO A 263 -13.37 17.84 -14.04
C PRO A 263 -12.55 17.47 -15.28
N ARG A 264 -11.22 17.59 -15.20
CA ARG A 264 -10.28 17.15 -16.23
C ARG A 264 -9.12 16.42 -15.56
N VAL A 265 -8.69 15.31 -16.18
CA VAL A 265 -7.50 14.56 -15.79
C VAL A 265 -6.55 14.59 -16.98
N ASP A 266 -5.56 15.47 -16.90
CA ASP A 266 -4.55 15.68 -17.92
C ASP A 266 -3.18 15.44 -17.28
N LEU A 267 -2.58 14.29 -17.57
CA LEU A 267 -1.33 13.83 -16.99
C LEU A 267 -0.47 13.16 -18.06
N GLU A 268 0.82 13.42 -17.97
CA GLU A 268 1.85 12.73 -18.75
C GLU A 268 2.74 11.88 -17.83
N PRO A 269 3.35 10.81 -18.34
CA PRO A 269 4.38 10.07 -17.60
C PRO A 269 5.52 10.98 -17.18
N THR A 270 5.97 10.81 -15.94
CA THR A 270 7.18 11.49 -15.44
C THR A 270 8.43 10.71 -15.81
N THR A 271 9.53 11.43 -15.94
CA THR A 271 10.88 10.86 -16.15
C THR A 271 11.79 11.30 -15.02
N VAL A 272 12.75 10.45 -14.67
CA VAL A 272 13.78 10.75 -13.68
C VAL A 272 15.01 11.29 -14.43
N SER A 273 15.45 12.49 -14.09
CA SER A 273 16.62 13.11 -14.72
C SER A 273 17.95 12.62 -14.14
N ASP A 274 17.94 12.31 -12.83
CA ASP A 274 19.10 11.76 -12.12
C ASP A 274 18.66 10.51 -11.31
N VAL A 275 19.01 9.34 -11.82
CA VAL A 275 18.68 8.05 -11.19
C VAL A 275 19.57 7.75 -9.97
N THR A 276 20.61 8.53 -9.73
CA THR A 276 21.49 8.38 -8.56
C THR A 276 21.00 9.18 -7.35
N ASP A 277 20.10 10.15 -7.56
CA ASP A 277 19.40 10.84 -6.49
C ASP A 277 18.18 10.03 -6.04
N GLY A 278 18.29 9.39 -4.87
CA GLY A 278 17.22 8.55 -4.31
C GLY A 278 15.89 9.28 -4.10
N LYS A 279 15.90 10.61 -3.93
CA LYS A 279 14.69 11.42 -3.80
C LYS A 279 14.06 11.73 -5.18
N ALA A 280 14.85 12.15 -6.15
CA ALA A 280 14.38 12.37 -7.52
C ALA A 280 13.84 11.06 -8.13
N TYR A 281 14.39 9.90 -7.72
CA TYR A 281 13.95 8.58 -8.17
C TYR A 281 12.53 8.22 -7.72
N HIS A 282 11.96 8.93 -6.76
CA HIS A 282 10.55 8.84 -6.38
C HIS A 282 9.60 9.04 -7.58
N LEU A 283 9.97 9.88 -8.54
CA LEU A 283 9.17 10.12 -9.75
C LEU A 283 8.98 8.86 -10.63
N ALA A 284 9.86 7.86 -10.54
CA ALA A 284 9.66 6.57 -11.20
C ALA A 284 8.44 5.83 -10.63
N GLY A 285 8.29 5.85 -9.30
CA GLY A 285 7.15 5.23 -8.61
C GLY A 285 5.85 6.01 -8.79
N LEU A 286 5.92 7.30 -9.07
CA LEU A 286 4.74 8.13 -9.32
C LEU A 286 3.93 7.62 -10.53
N ASN A 287 4.58 7.13 -11.58
CA ASN A 287 3.88 6.54 -12.72
C ASN A 287 3.08 5.29 -12.32
N LEU A 288 3.64 4.45 -11.44
CA LEU A 288 2.97 3.25 -10.93
C LEU A 288 1.78 3.63 -10.05
N SER A 289 1.96 4.58 -9.13
CA SER A 289 0.91 5.00 -8.20
C SER A 289 -0.24 5.71 -8.92
N ARG A 290 0.04 6.59 -9.86
CA ARG A 290 -0.97 7.21 -10.72
C ARG A 290 -1.77 6.18 -11.50
N ALA A 291 -1.10 5.14 -12.02
CA ALA A 291 -1.76 4.07 -12.76
C ALA A 291 -2.78 3.32 -11.91
N TRP A 292 -2.39 2.81 -10.71
CA TRP A 292 -3.35 2.09 -9.87
C TRP A 292 -4.47 2.97 -9.31
N MET A 293 -4.19 4.25 -9.02
CA MET A 293 -5.21 5.19 -8.57
C MET A 293 -6.24 5.44 -9.68
N LEU A 294 -5.81 5.57 -10.94
CA LEU A 294 -6.70 5.69 -12.09
C LEU A 294 -7.50 4.40 -12.33
N GLU A 295 -6.86 3.22 -12.25
CA GLU A 295 -7.58 1.94 -12.33
C GLU A 295 -8.65 1.85 -11.22
N GLY A 296 -8.32 2.28 -10.00
CA GLY A 296 -9.25 2.35 -8.87
C GLY A 296 -10.41 3.32 -9.13
N ILE A 297 -10.12 4.53 -9.61
CA ILE A 297 -11.14 5.52 -9.99
C ILE A 297 -12.09 4.94 -11.05
N VAL A 298 -11.52 4.30 -12.09
CA VAL A 298 -12.32 3.63 -13.14
C VAL A 298 -13.21 2.54 -12.55
N ALA A 299 -12.70 1.74 -11.61
CA ALA A 299 -13.49 0.70 -10.95
C ALA A 299 -14.63 1.28 -10.09
N GLY A 300 -14.44 2.46 -9.49
CA GLY A 300 -15.45 3.16 -8.70
C GLY A 300 -16.53 3.87 -9.53
N LEU A 301 -16.27 4.16 -10.79
CA LEU A 301 -17.27 4.82 -11.68
C LEU A 301 -18.32 3.83 -12.19
N PRO A 302 -19.58 4.29 -12.43
CA PRO A 302 -20.59 3.48 -13.10
C PRO A 302 -20.08 2.90 -14.43
N ALA A 303 -20.52 1.71 -14.81
CA ALA A 303 -20.09 1.06 -16.05
C ALA A 303 -20.36 1.91 -17.31
N SER A 304 -21.41 2.72 -17.28
CA SER A 304 -21.81 3.63 -18.37
C SER A 304 -21.11 4.98 -18.37
N ASP A 305 -20.19 5.25 -17.40
CA ASP A 305 -19.53 6.55 -17.32
C ASP A 305 -18.58 6.76 -18.52
N PRO A 306 -18.75 7.85 -19.32
CA PRO A 306 -17.97 8.05 -20.54
C PRO A 306 -16.48 8.28 -20.28
N ARG A 307 -16.07 8.71 -19.07
CA ARG A 307 -14.67 8.95 -18.69
C ARG A 307 -13.85 7.68 -18.55
N ARG A 308 -14.50 6.51 -18.33
CA ARG A 308 -13.81 5.22 -18.14
C ARG A 308 -12.81 4.93 -19.26
N LYS A 309 -13.19 5.16 -20.51
CA LYS A 309 -12.32 4.85 -21.66
C LYS A 309 -11.02 5.67 -21.65
N SER A 310 -11.11 6.96 -21.47
CA SER A 310 -9.93 7.86 -21.43
C SER A 310 -9.06 7.62 -20.21
N LEU A 311 -9.67 7.44 -19.03
CA LEU A 311 -8.92 7.14 -17.80
C LEU A 311 -8.21 5.79 -17.85
N THR A 312 -8.83 4.76 -18.44
CA THR A 312 -8.18 3.45 -18.65
C THR A 312 -7.00 3.55 -19.61
N ALA A 313 -7.14 4.31 -20.69
CA ALA A 313 -6.03 4.52 -21.64
C ALA A 313 -4.86 5.25 -20.98
N LEU A 314 -5.15 6.28 -20.17
CA LEU A 314 -4.14 7.02 -19.41
C LEU A 314 -3.45 6.10 -18.36
N ALA A 315 -4.23 5.30 -17.62
CA ALA A 315 -3.66 4.34 -16.66
C ALA A 315 -2.71 3.36 -17.36
N GLY A 316 -3.06 2.85 -18.55
CA GLY A 316 -2.21 1.98 -19.35
C GLY A 316 -0.89 2.65 -19.77
N LYS A 317 -0.93 3.92 -20.19
CA LYS A 317 0.26 4.71 -20.53
C LYS A 317 1.21 4.88 -19.34
N LEU A 318 0.66 5.25 -18.18
CA LEU A 318 1.43 5.42 -16.94
C LEU A 318 1.99 4.10 -16.42
N LYS A 319 1.20 3.02 -16.47
CA LYS A 319 1.63 1.65 -16.12
C LYS A 319 2.83 1.20 -16.95
N ALA A 320 2.78 1.38 -18.26
CA ALA A 320 3.88 1.02 -19.15
C ALA A 320 5.16 1.80 -18.82
N ALA A 321 5.05 3.12 -18.59
CA ALA A 321 6.18 3.96 -18.19
C ALA A 321 6.76 3.56 -16.83
N GLY A 322 5.91 3.33 -15.82
CA GLY A 322 6.34 2.95 -14.47
C GLY A 322 7.01 1.58 -14.42
N LEU A 323 6.46 0.58 -15.12
CA LEU A 323 7.06 -0.76 -15.18
C LEU A 323 8.40 -0.75 -15.92
N GLY A 324 8.55 0.11 -16.95
CA GLY A 324 9.80 0.28 -17.69
C GLY A 324 10.93 0.90 -16.86
N SER A 325 10.61 1.59 -15.76
CA SER A 325 11.60 2.22 -14.87
C SER A 325 12.19 1.26 -13.82
N ILE A 326 11.71 0.01 -13.73
CA ILE A 326 12.17 -0.95 -12.71
C ILE A 326 13.36 -1.74 -13.26
N THR A 327 14.57 -1.24 -13.06
CA THR A 327 15.81 -1.90 -13.52
C THR A 327 16.46 -2.76 -12.43
N GLY A 328 16.30 -2.41 -11.15
CA GLY A 328 16.99 -3.05 -10.02
C GLY A 328 18.45 -2.59 -9.83
N GLU A 329 18.92 -1.61 -10.61
CA GLU A 329 20.32 -1.17 -10.61
C GLU A 329 20.67 -0.20 -9.48
N HIS A 330 19.70 0.56 -8.97
CA HIS A 330 19.91 1.60 -7.95
C HIS A 330 19.13 1.23 -6.67
N TYR A 331 19.89 0.71 -5.68
CA TYR A 331 19.27 0.19 -4.44
C TYR A 331 18.50 1.26 -3.65
N GLU A 332 19.10 2.41 -3.37
CA GLU A 332 18.49 3.44 -2.51
C GLU A 332 17.21 4.03 -3.12
N GLY A 333 17.17 4.22 -4.44
CA GLY A 333 16.00 4.70 -5.14
C GLY A 333 15.01 3.61 -5.55
N GLY A 334 15.49 2.37 -5.77
CA GLY A 334 14.73 1.30 -6.45
C GLY A 334 14.19 0.18 -5.55
N HIS A 335 14.66 0.05 -4.31
CA HIS A 335 14.32 -1.09 -3.42
C HIS A 335 12.81 -1.23 -3.15
N TRP A 336 12.03 -0.16 -3.23
CA TRP A 336 10.60 -0.11 -2.96
C TRP A 336 9.71 -0.23 -4.21
N LEU A 337 10.25 0.02 -5.40
CA LEU A 337 9.47 0.01 -6.66
C LEU A 337 8.83 -1.34 -6.95
N GLY A 338 9.47 -2.44 -6.56
CA GLY A 338 8.91 -3.79 -6.69
C GLY A 338 7.55 -3.92 -6.01
N SER A 339 7.38 -3.35 -4.81
CA SER A 339 6.11 -3.37 -4.08
C SER A 339 5.03 -2.55 -4.79
N PHE A 340 5.38 -1.40 -5.33
CA PHE A 340 4.46 -0.56 -6.10
C PHE A 340 4.03 -1.25 -7.41
N ALA A 341 4.98 -1.87 -8.11
CA ALA A 341 4.66 -2.66 -9.29
C ALA A 341 3.70 -3.80 -8.97
N VAL A 342 3.99 -4.59 -7.92
CA VAL A 342 3.12 -5.70 -7.51
C VAL A 342 1.73 -5.21 -7.07
N TYR A 343 1.65 -4.08 -6.37
CA TYR A 343 0.36 -3.50 -5.98
C TYR A 343 -0.50 -3.18 -7.22
N LEU A 344 0.12 -2.57 -8.25
CA LEU A 344 -0.52 -2.26 -9.52
C LEU A 344 -0.89 -3.52 -10.30
N VAL A 345 0.10 -4.36 -10.67
CA VAL A 345 -0.12 -5.46 -11.62
C VAL A 345 -0.99 -6.58 -11.07
N SER A 346 -1.02 -6.75 -9.74
CA SER A 346 -1.88 -7.72 -9.08
C SER A 346 -3.29 -7.19 -8.78
N GLY A 347 -3.60 -5.96 -9.18
CA GLY A 347 -4.91 -5.33 -8.96
C GLY A 347 -5.28 -5.19 -7.49
N ARG A 348 -4.28 -5.08 -6.58
CA ARG A 348 -4.57 -5.07 -5.13
C ARG A 348 -5.48 -3.91 -4.71
N GLY A 349 -5.28 -2.74 -5.30
CA GLY A 349 -6.06 -1.54 -5.03
C GLY A 349 -7.49 -1.54 -5.57
N LEU A 350 -7.91 -2.56 -6.31
CA LEU A 350 -9.23 -2.63 -6.96
C LEU A 350 -10.33 -3.28 -6.10
N ARG A 351 -10.01 -3.74 -4.91
CA ARG A 351 -10.93 -4.46 -4.01
C ARG A 351 -11.70 -3.55 -3.07
#